data_ccb933a8bb686efff76fd334637557d8
#
_entry.id   ccb933a8bb686efff76fd334637557d8
#
_cell.length_a   1.000
_cell.length_b   1.000
_cell.length_c   1.000
_cell.angle_alpha   90.00
_cell.angle_beta   90.00
_cell.angle_gamma   90.00
#
_symmetry.space_group_name_H-M   'P 1'
#
loop_
_entity.id
_entity.type
_entity.pdbx_description
1 polymer ?
#
loop_
_entity_poly.entity_id
_entity_poly.type
_entity_poly.pdbx_seq_one_letter_code
_entity_poly.pdbx_strand_id
1 'polypeptide(L)'
;MVLSSLIRTFAETKSSYTMSTQVMTQQIAEYFKTQPVLKAWLFGSFARGEETPESDVDILVEFDKNSRVSLMKHAGMIVDLEQKLNRPIDLVVDRSLAPFARESADRDKKLIYERTA
;
A
#
# COMPACT_ATOMS: atom_id res chain seq x y z
N MET A 1 16.80 23.76 7.76
CA MET A 1 16.59 23.89 7.45
C MET A 1 16.13 23.84 7.34
N VAL A 2 15.99 24.14 7.42
CA VAL A 2 15.53 24.24 7.13
C VAL A 2 15.14 24.05 6.56
N LEU A 3 15.05 24.06 6.18
CA LEU A 3 14.68 23.97 5.58
C LEU A 3 14.17 23.32 5.57
N SER A 4 14.08 23.07 5.88
CA SER A 4 13.51 22.61 5.86
C SER A 4 12.91 22.74 6.37
N SER A 5 12.80 23.22 6.82
CA SER A 5 12.03 23.48 7.10
C SER A 5 11.69 24.13 6.84
N LEU A 6 11.97 24.76 6.47
CA LEU A 6 11.44 25.28 6.00
C LEU A 6 11.03 24.98 5.39
N ILE A 7 11.18 24.73 5.35
CA ILE A 7 10.74 24.34 4.72
C ILE A 7 10.09 23.75 4.88
N ARG A 8 9.90 23.76 5.38
CA ARG A 8 9.14 23.24 5.46
C ARG A 8 8.27 23.57 5.72
N THR A 9 8.16 24.32 5.74
CA THR A 9 7.20 24.59 5.73
C THR A 9 6.43 24.57 5.22
N PHE A 10 6.33 24.63 4.91
CA PHE A 10 5.59 24.56 4.37
C PHE A 10 4.79 24.00 4.33
N ALA A 11 4.61 23.93 4.60
CA ALA A 11 3.96 23.33 4.43
C ALA A 11 3.18 23.01 4.36
N GLU A 12 3.21 23.45 4.61
CA GLU A 12 2.52 23.23 4.37
C GLU A 12 1.64 22.88 3.67
N THR A 13 1.26 23.65 3.40
CA THR A 13 0.54 23.09 2.41
C THR A 13 0.43 21.62 2.29
N LYS A 14 -0.19 21.01 3.14
CA LYS A 14 -0.28 19.57 3.18
C LYS A 14 -1.01 18.99 2.02
N SER A 15 -2.13 19.59 1.64
CA SER A 15 -2.93 19.01 0.59
C SER A 15 -2.19 18.97 -0.72
N SER A 16 -1.33 19.95 -0.98
CA SER A 16 -0.59 19.95 -2.24
C SER A 16 0.44 18.84 -2.29
N TYR A 17 0.79 18.27 -1.15
CA TYR A 17 1.76 17.17 -1.10
C TYR A 17 1.09 15.84 -0.90
N THR A 18 -0.23 15.83 -0.69
CA THR A 18 -0.94 14.59 -0.52
C THR A 18 -1.07 13.92 -1.88
N MET A 19 -0.55 12.71 -1.94
CA MET A 19 -0.63 11.91 -3.15
C MET A 19 -2.05 11.47 -3.37
N SER A 20 -2.57 11.60 -4.58
CA SER A 20 -3.89 11.09 -4.89
C SER A 20 -3.88 9.57 -4.80
N THR A 21 -5.05 8.97 -4.57
CA THR A 21 -5.16 7.52 -4.53
C THR A 21 -4.70 6.90 -5.84
N GLN A 22 -5.02 7.54 -6.95
CA GLN A 22 -4.61 7.01 -8.26
C GLN A 22 -3.09 6.97 -8.40
N VAL A 23 -2.40 8.05 -8.02
CA VAL A 23 -0.94 8.09 -8.09
C VAL A 23 -0.35 7.09 -7.13
N MET A 24 -0.94 6.98 -5.94
CA MET A 24 -0.47 6.04 -4.93
C MET A 24 -0.54 4.60 -5.44
N THR A 25 -1.67 4.23 -6.06
CA THR A 25 -1.81 2.86 -6.56
C THR A 25 -0.84 2.60 -7.71
N GLN A 26 -0.55 3.61 -8.53
CA GLN A 26 0.45 3.45 -9.59
C GLN A 26 1.83 3.18 -9.00
N GLN A 27 2.20 3.89 -7.94
CA GLN A 27 3.50 3.69 -7.32
C GLN A 27 3.60 2.32 -6.65
N ILE A 28 2.51 1.88 -6.02
CA ILE A 28 2.49 0.53 -5.43
C ILE A 28 2.66 -0.53 -6.52
N ALA A 29 1.95 -0.38 -7.63
CA ALA A 29 2.03 -1.34 -8.73
C ALA A 29 3.44 -1.38 -9.31
N GLU A 30 4.06 -0.22 -9.50
CA GLU A 30 5.42 -0.17 -10.03
C GLU A 30 6.40 -0.88 -9.08
N TYR A 31 6.24 -0.69 -7.79
CA TYR A 31 7.09 -1.35 -6.82
C TYR A 31 6.93 -2.87 -6.90
N PHE A 32 5.67 -3.35 -6.99
CA PHE A 32 5.43 -4.78 -6.99
C PHE A 32 5.95 -5.48 -8.24
N LYS A 33 6.21 -4.75 -9.32
CA LYS A 33 6.81 -5.35 -10.50
C LYS A 33 8.16 -5.99 -10.21
N THR A 34 8.85 -5.51 -9.20
CA THR A 34 10.18 -6.00 -8.83
C THR A 34 10.14 -6.96 -7.65
N GLN A 35 8.94 -7.31 -7.17
CA GLN A 35 8.77 -8.13 -5.99
C GLN A 35 8.09 -9.44 -6.36
N PRO A 36 8.17 -10.47 -5.49
CA PRO A 36 7.53 -11.76 -5.76
C PRO A 36 6.01 -11.71 -5.48
N VAL A 37 5.34 -10.80 -6.13
CA VAL A 37 3.90 -10.56 -5.94
C VAL A 37 3.18 -10.87 -7.25
N LEU A 38 2.16 -11.72 -7.19
CA LEU A 38 1.31 -12.02 -8.34
C LEU A 38 0.18 -11.03 -8.49
N LYS A 39 -0.49 -10.73 -7.40
CA LYS A 39 -1.64 -9.82 -7.40
C LYS A 39 -1.61 -9.00 -6.13
N ALA A 40 -2.15 -7.79 -6.22
CA ALA A 40 -2.33 -6.93 -5.06
C ALA A 40 -3.64 -6.18 -5.19
N TRP A 41 -4.31 -6.04 -4.06
CA TRP A 41 -5.58 -5.31 -3.97
C TRP A 41 -5.49 -4.26 -2.89
N LEU A 42 -6.14 -3.15 -3.14
CA LEU A 42 -6.36 -2.14 -2.11
C LEU A 42 -7.64 -2.50 -1.39
N PHE A 43 -7.63 -2.45 -0.06
CA PHE A 43 -8.86 -2.70 0.70
C PHE A 43 -8.94 -1.68 1.84
N GLY A 44 -9.95 -1.81 2.71
CA GLY A 44 -10.12 -0.86 3.81
C GLY A 44 -10.60 0.50 3.34
N SER A 45 -10.23 1.54 4.09
CA SER A 45 -10.77 2.88 3.86
C SER A 45 -10.42 3.42 2.47
N PHE A 46 -9.22 3.14 1.96
CA PHE A 46 -8.85 3.62 0.63
C PHE A 46 -9.70 2.98 -0.46
N ALA A 47 -10.05 1.71 -0.29
CA ALA A 47 -10.89 1.04 -1.29
C ALA A 47 -12.32 1.58 -1.27
N ARG A 48 -12.79 2.00 -0.10
CA ARG A 48 -14.14 2.53 0.05
C ARG A 48 -14.25 4.03 -0.23
N GLY A 49 -13.11 4.71 -0.46
CA GLY A 49 -13.12 6.16 -0.65
C GLY A 49 -13.37 6.92 0.64
N GLU A 50 -13.07 6.31 1.78
CA GLU A 50 -13.31 6.90 3.09
C GLU A 50 -12.01 7.30 3.79
N GLU A 51 -10.93 7.36 3.06
CA GLU A 51 -9.62 7.62 3.67
C GLU A 51 -9.53 9.04 4.19
N THR A 52 -8.72 9.19 5.23
CA THR A 52 -8.38 10.48 5.81
C THR A 52 -6.86 10.64 5.73
N PRO A 53 -6.33 11.83 6.05
CA PRO A 53 -4.87 12.00 6.03
C PRO A 53 -4.13 11.05 6.98
N GLU A 54 -4.82 10.53 8.01
CA GLU A 54 -4.21 9.60 8.96
C GLU A 54 -4.47 8.14 8.64
N SER A 55 -5.20 7.84 7.58
CA SER A 55 -5.54 6.46 7.26
C SER A 55 -4.32 5.64 6.87
N ASP A 56 -4.28 4.40 7.34
CA ASP A 56 -3.31 3.42 6.86
C ASP A 56 -3.71 2.98 5.46
N VAL A 57 -2.71 2.57 4.70
CA VAL A 57 -2.98 1.97 3.39
C VAL A 57 -3.01 0.46 3.58
N ASP A 58 -4.17 -0.14 3.35
CA ASP A 58 -4.37 -1.58 3.54
C ASP A 58 -4.26 -2.28 2.20
N ILE A 59 -3.30 -3.18 2.09
CA ILE A 59 -3.01 -3.89 0.83
C ILE A 59 -3.06 -5.38 1.07
N LEU A 60 -3.85 -6.07 0.27
CA LEU A 60 -3.85 -7.53 0.21
C LEU A 60 -2.91 -7.96 -0.91
N VAL A 61 -2.11 -8.98 -0.67
CA VAL A 61 -1.20 -9.50 -1.70
C VAL A 61 -1.31 -11.00 -1.82
N GLU A 62 -1.11 -11.47 -3.03
CA GLU A 62 -0.90 -12.88 -3.32
C GLU A 62 0.53 -13.02 -3.82
N PHE A 63 1.36 -13.75 -3.08
CA PHE A 63 2.75 -13.93 -3.47
C PHE A 63 2.91 -15.01 -4.52
N ASP A 64 3.99 -14.90 -5.29
CA ASP A 64 4.36 -15.93 -6.27
C ASP A 64 4.61 -17.24 -5.52
N LYS A 65 3.94 -18.30 -5.93
CA LYS A 65 4.05 -19.62 -5.29
C LYS A 65 5.45 -20.18 -5.39
N ASN A 66 6.19 -19.78 -6.41
CA ASN A 66 7.54 -20.29 -6.63
C ASN A 66 8.58 -19.50 -5.85
N SER A 67 8.17 -18.47 -5.14
CA SER A 67 9.07 -17.65 -4.34
C SER A 67 8.81 -17.90 -2.87
N ARG A 68 9.89 -17.88 -2.09
CA ARG A 68 9.76 -17.96 -0.65
C ARG A 68 9.87 -16.55 -0.09
N VAL A 69 8.76 -16.07 0.43
CA VAL A 69 8.73 -14.76 1.02
C VAL A 69 8.89 -14.92 2.52
N SER A 70 10.09 -14.62 3.01
CA SER A 70 10.39 -14.72 4.44
C SER A 70 9.71 -13.57 5.17
N LEU A 71 9.64 -13.68 6.48
CA LEU A 71 9.13 -12.61 7.31
C LEU A 71 9.95 -11.34 7.12
N MET A 72 11.28 -11.47 6.98
CA MET A 72 12.14 -10.32 6.74
C MET A 72 11.83 -9.67 5.38
N LYS A 73 11.60 -10.47 4.36
CA LYS A 73 11.26 -9.94 3.04
C LYS A 73 9.93 -9.19 3.09
N HIS A 74 8.95 -9.78 3.79
CA HIS A 74 7.66 -9.16 3.96
C HIS A 74 7.80 -7.80 4.68
N ALA A 75 8.54 -7.80 5.79
CA ALA A 75 8.76 -6.57 6.54
C ALA A 75 9.48 -5.52 5.70
N GLY A 76 10.45 -5.96 4.89
CA GLY A 76 11.17 -5.05 4.00
C GLY A 76 10.27 -4.38 2.99
N MET A 77 9.30 -5.13 2.46
CA MET A 77 8.35 -4.54 1.51
C MET A 77 7.48 -3.47 2.19
N ILE A 78 7.08 -3.71 3.43
CA ILE A 78 6.32 -2.72 4.19
C ILE A 78 7.14 -1.44 4.36
N VAL A 79 8.39 -1.59 4.77
CA VAL A 79 9.27 -0.42 4.97
C VAL A 79 9.47 0.33 3.67
N ASP A 80 9.71 -0.40 2.57
CA ASP A 80 9.90 0.24 1.28
C ASP A 80 8.67 1.04 0.86
N LEU A 81 7.48 0.46 1.04
CA LEU A 81 6.26 1.14 0.67
C LEU A 81 5.97 2.33 1.57
N GLU A 82 6.24 2.19 2.87
CA GLU A 82 6.05 3.31 3.80
C GLU A 82 6.94 4.49 3.43
N GLN A 83 8.16 4.21 3.02
CA GLN A 83 9.07 5.27 2.60
C GLN A 83 8.62 5.92 1.30
N LYS A 84 8.12 5.12 0.36
CA LYS A 84 7.66 5.65 -0.92
C LYS A 84 6.40 6.48 -0.79
N LEU A 85 5.48 6.04 0.06
CA LEU A 85 4.16 6.66 0.15
C LEU A 85 4.04 7.62 1.31
N ASN A 86 5.02 7.60 2.22
CA ASN A 86 5.01 8.44 3.42
C ASN A 86 3.72 8.24 4.23
N ARG A 87 3.33 6.97 4.40
CA ARG A 87 2.13 6.57 5.11
C ARG A 87 2.35 5.21 5.73
N PRO A 88 1.67 4.92 6.84
CA PRO A 88 1.68 3.56 7.37
C PRO A 88 1.03 2.60 6.37
N ILE A 89 1.64 1.44 6.22
CA ILE A 89 1.20 0.41 5.28
C ILE A 89 0.87 -0.85 6.07
N ASP A 90 -0.28 -1.44 5.79
CA ASP A 90 -0.66 -2.75 6.31
C ASP A 90 -0.67 -3.71 5.12
N LEU A 91 0.32 -4.60 5.06
CA LEU A 91 0.47 -5.53 3.94
C LEU A 91 0.10 -6.92 4.42
N VAL A 92 -1.05 -7.41 3.96
CA VAL A 92 -1.63 -8.66 4.42
C VAL A 92 -1.61 -9.68 3.29
N VAL A 93 -1.13 -10.89 3.60
CA VAL A 93 -1.19 -11.98 2.62
C VAL A 93 -2.65 -12.42 2.52
N ASP A 94 -3.17 -12.46 1.30
CA ASP A 94 -4.61 -12.69 1.09
C ASP A 94 -5.11 -13.93 1.80
N ARG A 95 -4.39 -15.05 1.70
CA ARG A 95 -4.82 -16.30 2.33
C ARG A 95 -4.76 -16.27 3.86
N SER A 96 -4.07 -15.25 4.43
CA SER A 96 -3.93 -15.13 5.88
C SER A 96 -5.00 -14.26 6.51
N LEU A 97 -5.86 -13.68 5.69
CA LEU A 97 -6.88 -12.78 6.19
C LEU A 97 -7.86 -13.56 7.06
N ALA A 98 -8.15 -13.00 8.25
CA ALA A 98 -9.04 -13.67 9.20
C ALA A 98 -10.44 -13.85 8.59
N PRO A 99 -11.12 -14.96 8.91
CA PRO A 99 -12.45 -15.21 8.31
C PRO A 99 -13.45 -14.09 8.53
N PHE A 100 -13.41 -13.44 9.71
CA PHE A 100 -14.38 -12.39 9.99
C PHE A 100 -14.13 -11.15 9.11
N ALA A 101 -12.92 -10.98 8.61
CA ALA A 101 -12.58 -9.84 7.76
C ALA A 101 -12.69 -10.18 6.28
N ARG A 102 -12.78 -11.48 5.95
CA ARG A 102 -12.73 -11.94 4.56
C ARG A 102 -13.88 -11.39 3.74
N GLU A 103 -15.08 -11.46 4.28
CA GLU A 103 -16.26 -11.03 3.54
C GLU A 103 -16.19 -9.54 3.21
N SER A 104 -15.83 -8.73 4.18
CA SER A 104 -15.73 -7.28 3.99
C SER A 104 -14.64 -6.96 2.97
N ALA A 105 -13.48 -7.61 3.11
CA ALA A 105 -12.36 -7.35 2.19
C ALA A 105 -12.72 -7.76 0.77
N ASP A 106 -13.33 -8.94 0.61
CA ASP A 106 -13.69 -9.42 -0.73
C ASP A 106 -14.72 -8.51 -1.39
N ARG A 107 -15.64 -7.94 -0.60
CA ARG A 107 -16.62 -7.02 -1.15
C ARG A 107 -16.01 -5.71 -1.58
N ASP A 108 -15.04 -5.18 -0.81
CA ASP A 108 -14.54 -3.84 -1.00
C ASP A 108 -13.24 -3.76 -1.79
N LYS A 109 -12.48 -4.85 -1.85
CA LYS A 109 -11.14 -4.80 -2.41
C LYS A 109 -11.15 -4.41 -3.89
N LYS A 110 -10.10 -3.69 -4.29
CA LYS A 110 -9.92 -3.27 -5.68
C LYS A 110 -8.55 -3.73 -6.16
N LEU A 111 -8.53 -4.43 -7.28
CA LEU A 111 -7.28 -4.90 -7.87
C LEU A 111 -6.45 -3.72 -8.34
N ILE A 112 -5.21 -3.63 -7.87
CA ILE A 112 -4.31 -2.54 -8.25
C ILE A 112 -3.07 -3.04 -8.97
N TYR A 113 -2.79 -4.34 -8.91
CA TYR A 113 -1.63 -4.91 -9.59
C TYR A 113 -1.89 -6.38 -9.89
N GLU A 114 -1.54 -6.79 -11.08
CA GLU A 114 -1.56 -8.19 -11.48
C GLU A 114 -0.41 -8.41 -12.44
N ARG A 115 0.44 -9.41 -12.11
CA ARG A 115 1.58 -9.74 -12.94
C ARG A 115 1.08 -10.38 -14.25
N THR A 116 1.57 -9.86 -15.36
CA THR A 116 1.33 -10.51 -16.63
C THR A 116 2.43 -11.52 -16.87
N ALA A 117 2.05 -12.70 -17.27
CA ALA A 117 3.01 -13.80 -17.48
C ALA A 117 3.96 -13.52 -18.64
#